data_2cbdb52e6eea43e0520e5000982729ab
#
_entry.id   2cbdb52e6eea43e0520e5000982729ab
#
_cell.length_a   1.000
_cell.length_b   1.000
_cell.length_c   1.000
_cell.angle_alpha   90.00
_cell.angle_beta   90.00
_cell.angle_gamma   90.00
#
_symmetry.space_group_name_H-M   'P 1'
#
loop_
_entity.id
_entity.type
_entity.pdbx_description
1 polymer ?
#
loop_
_entity_poly.entity_id
_entity_poly.type
_entity_poly.pdbx_seq_one_letter_code
_entity_poly.pdbx_strand_id
1 'polypeptide(L)'
;LVNELNRLEFQKAELQKVMPKELEASEINVRLGATWIEAKDIERFVFETLKTPGWARWDIKVKFSHLTSEWNVEGKNKDRGNDLAEMTYGTGRVSAYKLIEDALNLKETKVFDQIINPDGSKTSVLNKKETMLAGQKQELLKEEFKNWIFNDQERRNRLVKVYNEKFNSIRNREYNGSNLTFEGMGEGIDLYEHQRNAIARILYGGNSLLAHVVGAGKTCTPPKVFLEEQHENGQHRVVAESLAGVGESQSK
;
A
#
# COMPACT_ATOMS: atom_id res chain seq x y z
N LEU A 1 -18.57 -39.23 13.18
CA LEU A 1 -17.56 -39.13 12.11
C LEU A 1 -18.18 -38.74 10.77
N VAL A 2 -19.16 -39.51 10.21
CA VAL A 2 -19.78 -39.20 8.89
C VAL A 2 -20.51 -37.85 8.92
N ASN A 3 -21.29 -37.57 9.97
CA ASN A 3 -22.02 -36.30 10.14
C ASN A 3 -21.07 -35.10 10.32
N GLU A 4 -19.93 -35.31 10.97
CA GLU A 4 -18.91 -34.28 11.14
C GLU A 4 -18.17 -34.00 9.82
N LEU A 5 -17.86 -35.03 9.03
CA LEU A 5 -17.29 -34.87 7.71
C LEU A 5 -18.22 -34.08 6.78
N ASN A 6 -19.50 -34.42 6.71
CA ASN A 6 -20.48 -33.71 5.93
C ASN A 6 -20.61 -32.24 6.36
N ARG A 7 -20.56 -31.97 7.68
CA ARG A 7 -20.56 -30.60 8.20
C ARG A 7 -19.33 -29.82 7.80
N LEU A 8 -18.14 -30.43 7.84
CA LEU A 8 -16.91 -29.79 7.43
C LEU A 8 -16.87 -29.53 5.91
N GLU A 9 -17.36 -30.48 5.11
CA GLU A 9 -17.51 -30.28 3.66
C GLU A 9 -18.46 -29.14 3.32
N PHE A 10 -19.59 -29.06 4.00
CA PHE A 10 -20.52 -27.94 3.84
C PHE A 10 -19.85 -26.60 4.23
N GLN A 11 -19.17 -26.54 5.39
CA GLN A 11 -18.45 -25.34 5.83
C GLN A 11 -17.37 -24.94 4.82
N LYS A 12 -16.62 -25.91 4.28
CA LYS A 12 -15.61 -25.66 3.25
C LYS A 12 -16.23 -25.07 1.99
N ALA A 13 -17.35 -25.61 1.53
CA ALA A 13 -18.06 -25.11 0.34
C ALA A 13 -18.57 -23.68 0.54
N GLU A 14 -19.11 -23.36 1.72
CA GLU A 14 -19.57 -22.01 2.04
C GLU A 14 -18.40 -21.01 2.16
N LEU A 15 -17.29 -21.42 2.78
CA LEU A 15 -16.07 -20.60 2.84
C LEU A 15 -15.50 -20.31 1.46
N GLN A 16 -15.49 -21.30 0.57
CA GLN A 16 -15.01 -21.10 -0.80
C GLN A 16 -15.80 -20.04 -1.57
N LYS A 17 -17.11 -19.89 -1.32
CA LYS A 17 -17.94 -18.86 -1.96
C LYS A 17 -17.55 -17.43 -1.54
N VAL A 18 -17.02 -17.28 -0.34
CA VAL A 18 -16.66 -15.96 0.22
C VAL A 18 -15.17 -15.65 0.13
N MET A 19 -14.34 -16.62 -0.26
CA MET A 19 -12.91 -16.37 -0.47
C MET A 19 -12.69 -15.32 -1.57
N PRO A 20 -11.73 -14.40 -1.40
CA PRO A 20 -11.32 -13.51 -2.47
C PRO A 20 -10.81 -14.31 -3.67
N LYS A 21 -11.07 -13.79 -4.88
CA LYS A 21 -10.45 -14.33 -6.08
C LYS A 21 -8.94 -14.13 -5.98
N GLU A 22 -8.15 -15.16 -6.29
CA GLU A 22 -6.70 -15.03 -6.34
C GLU A 22 -6.29 -14.03 -7.42
N LEU A 23 -5.40 -13.11 -7.05
CA LEU A 23 -4.82 -12.13 -7.94
C LEU A 23 -3.70 -12.76 -8.76
N GLU A 24 -3.66 -12.44 -10.04
CA GLU A 24 -2.57 -12.83 -10.94
C GLU A 24 -1.39 -11.85 -10.84
N ALA A 25 -0.22 -12.25 -11.34
CA ALA A 25 0.98 -11.42 -11.32
C ALA A 25 0.80 -10.03 -11.97
N SER A 26 -0.05 -9.94 -12.99
CA SER A 26 -0.40 -8.70 -13.69
C SER A 26 -1.25 -7.73 -12.85
N GLU A 27 -1.97 -8.25 -11.86
CA GLU A 27 -2.85 -7.49 -10.98
C GLU A 27 -2.11 -7.02 -9.70
N ILE A 28 -0.94 -7.60 -9.43
CA ILE A 28 -0.13 -7.29 -8.25
C ILE A 28 0.83 -6.14 -8.54
N ASN A 29 0.60 -4.99 -7.90
CA ASN A 29 1.51 -3.87 -8.00
C ASN A 29 2.70 -4.06 -7.05
N VAL A 30 3.88 -4.31 -7.62
CA VAL A 30 5.12 -4.49 -6.87
C VAL A 30 6.01 -3.28 -7.01
N ARG A 31 6.57 -2.83 -5.89
CA ARG A 31 7.56 -1.74 -5.86
C ARG A 31 8.86 -2.19 -5.21
N LEU A 32 9.96 -1.61 -5.63
CA LEU A 32 11.24 -1.78 -4.98
C LEU A 32 11.15 -1.24 -3.52
N GLY A 33 11.54 -2.06 -2.55
CA GLY A 33 11.40 -1.75 -1.11
C GLY A 33 10.16 -2.35 -0.44
N ALA A 34 9.33 -3.11 -1.16
CA ALA A 34 8.23 -3.84 -0.55
C ALA A 34 8.77 -4.91 0.43
N THR A 35 8.39 -4.79 1.70
CA THR A 35 8.94 -5.62 2.79
C THR A 35 8.49 -7.08 2.78
N TRP A 36 7.50 -7.42 1.95
CA TRP A 36 7.03 -8.79 1.78
C TRP A 36 7.90 -9.60 0.80
N ILE A 37 8.78 -8.92 0.04
CA ILE A 37 9.75 -9.54 -0.86
C ILE A 37 11.00 -9.88 -0.06
N GLU A 38 11.51 -11.09 -0.24
CA GLU A 38 12.70 -11.54 0.44
C GLU A 38 13.96 -10.78 -0.02
N ALA A 39 14.86 -10.52 0.93
CA ALA A 39 16.12 -9.85 0.63
C ALA A 39 16.96 -10.58 -0.45
N LYS A 40 16.84 -11.93 -0.52
CA LYS A 40 17.49 -12.74 -1.55
C LYS A 40 17.00 -12.43 -2.97
N ASP A 41 15.71 -12.14 -3.14
CA ASP A 41 15.17 -11.76 -4.46
C ASP A 41 15.71 -10.41 -4.89
N ILE A 42 15.80 -9.46 -3.96
CA ILE A 42 16.37 -8.14 -4.23
C ILE A 42 17.87 -8.25 -4.52
N GLU A 43 18.61 -9.08 -3.78
CA GLU A 43 20.02 -9.35 -4.02
C GLU A 43 20.22 -9.95 -5.42
N ARG A 44 19.37 -10.90 -5.82
CA ARG A 44 19.39 -11.49 -7.16
C ARG A 44 19.08 -10.45 -8.24
N PHE A 45 18.11 -9.58 -8.03
CA PHE A 45 17.83 -8.44 -8.92
C PHE A 45 19.08 -7.56 -9.11
N VAL A 46 19.72 -7.17 -8.01
CA VAL A 46 20.95 -6.36 -8.06
C VAL A 46 22.02 -7.05 -8.90
N PHE A 47 22.26 -8.35 -8.67
CA PHE A 47 23.30 -9.08 -9.38
C PHE A 47 23.01 -9.28 -10.87
N GLU A 48 21.77 -9.54 -11.23
CA GLU A 48 21.36 -9.75 -12.61
C GLU A 48 21.33 -8.43 -13.41
N THR A 49 20.78 -7.36 -12.83
CA THR A 49 20.65 -6.05 -13.47
C THR A 49 22.01 -5.36 -13.66
N LEU A 50 22.85 -5.37 -12.62
CA LEU A 50 24.16 -4.75 -12.66
C LEU A 50 25.24 -5.69 -13.22
N LYS A 51 24.91 -6.94 -13.55
CA LYS A 51 25.84 -7.99 -13.98
C LYS A 51 27.03 -8.09 -13.05
N THR A 52 26.74 -8.04 -11.74
CA THR A 52 27.78 -8.08 -10.68
C THR A 52 28.69 -9.29 -10.86
N PRO A 53 30.02 -9.11 -10.93
CA PRO A 53 30.96 -10.20 -11.14
C PRO A 53 30.98 -11.16 -9.94
N GLY A 54 31.27 -12.43 -10.21
CA GLY A 54 31.19 -13.51 -9.19
C GLY A 54 32.00 -13.22 -7.93
N TRP A 55 33.19 -12.63 -8.07
CA TRP A 55 34.05 -12.30 -6.94
C TRP A 55 33.42 -11.20 -6.02
N ALA A 56 32.69 -10.23 -6.58
CA ALA A 56 32.05 -9.17 -5.80
C ALA A 56 30.76 -9.62 -5.11
N ARG A 57 30.07 -10.67 -5.62
CA ARG A 57 28.84 -11.20 -5.03
C ARG A 57 29.00 -11.77 -3.62
N TRP A 58 30.21 -12.15 -3.23
CA TRP A 58 30.49 -12.62 -1.88
C TRP A 58 30.40 -11.52 -0.85
N ASP A 59 30.85 -10.32 -1.22
CA ASP A 59 30.93 -9.15 -0.34
C ASP A 59 29.64 -8.29 -0.39
N ILE A 60 28.93 -8.30 -1.53
CA ILE A 60 27.72 -7.49 -1.70
C ILE A 60 26.52 -8.28 -1.19
N LYS A 61 25.86 -7.75 -0.18
CA LYS A 61 24.70 -8.38 0.46
C LYS A 61 23.58 -7.37 0.66
N VAL A 62 22.36 -7.80 0.39
CA VAL A 62 21.15 -7.02 0.70
C VAL A 62 20.54 -7.56 1.98
N LYS A 63 20.34 -6.70 2.96
CA LYS A 63 19.78 -7.04 4.26
C LYS A 63 18.61 -6.13 4.60
N PHE A 64 17.59 -6.69 5.22
CA PHE A 64 16.48 -5.95 5.82
C PHE A 64 16.52 -6.11 7.34
N SER A 65 16.52 -4.99 8.05
CA SER A 65 16.44 -4.97 9.52
C SER A 65 14.98 -4.82 9.93
N HIS A 66 14.41 -5.85 10.53
CA HIS A 66 13.06 -5.77 11.10
C HIS A 66 12.95 -4.79 12.27
N LEU A 67 14.06 -4.52 12.95
CA LEU A 67 14.08 -3.62 14.11
C LEU A 67 13.97 -2.15 13.69
N THR A 68 14.73 -1.75 12.65
CA THR A 68 14.76 -0.35 12.15
C THR A 68 13.85 -0.16 10.96
N SER A 69 13.32 -1.26 10.37
CA SER A 69 12.55 -1.26 9.12
C SER A 69 13.34 -0.67 7.94
N GLU A 70 14.67 -0.79 7.97
CA GLU A 70 15.55 -0.26 6.94
C GLU A 70 16.25 -1.38 6.14
N TRP A 71 16.40 -1.11 4.86
CA TRP A 71 17.21 -1.90 3.95
C TRP A 71 18.65 -1.39 3.94
N ASN A 72 19.60 -2.29 3.91
CA ASN A 72 21.02 -1.98 3.77
C ASN A 72 21.64 -2.84 2.66
N VAL A 73 22.43 -2.19 1.81
CA VAL A 73 23.24 -2.86 0.80
C VAL A 73 24.69 -2.79 1.26
N GLU A 74 25.21 -3.89 1.77
CA GLU A 74 26.62 -4.00 2.18
C GLU A 74 27.52 -4.16 0.96
N GLY A 75 28.79 -3.82 1.11
CA GLY A 75 29.80 -4.04 0.07
C GLY A 75 29.66 -3.16 -1.19
N LYS A 76 28.88 -2.08 -1.16
CA LYS A 76 28.62 -1.17 -2.30
C LYS A 76 29.86 -0.70 -3.06
N ASN A 77 31.00 -0.63 -2.40
CA ASN A 77 32.27 -0.15 -2.98
C ASN A 77 33.16 -1.29 -3.53
N LYS A 78 32.69 -2.53 -3.47
CA LYS A 78 33.49 -3.69 -3.90
C LYS A 78 33.45 -3.91 -5.40
N ASP A 79 32.42 -3.45 -6.10
CA ASP A 79 32.26 -3.56 -7.54
C ASP A 79 32.62 -2.25 -8.28
N ARG A 80 33.78 -1.69 -7.95
CA ARG A 80 34.30 -0.49 -8.63
C ARG A 80 34.76 -0.81 -10.03
N GLY A 81 34.48 0.10 -10.97
CA GLY A 81 34.80 -0.08 -12.39
C GLY A 81 33.76 -0.89 -13.15
N ASN A 82 32.60 -1.17 -12.56
CA ASN A 82 31.46 -1.72 -13.27
C ASN A 82 30.67 -0.60 -13.95
N ASP A 83 30.80 -0.48 -15.27
CA ASP A 83 30.12 0.55 -16.08
C ASP A 83 28.59 0.55 -15.90
N LEU A 84 27.98 -0.61 -15.68
CA LEU A 84 26.54 -0.68 -15.41
C LEU A 84 26.19 -0.03 -14.06
N ALA A 85 27.01 -0.26 -13.05
CA ALA A 85 26.77 0.27 -11.70
C ALA A 85 27.15 1.76 -11.58
N GLU A 86 28.14 2.23 -12.35
CA GLU A 86 28.69 3.58 -12.21
C GLU A 86 28.10 4.57 -13.24
N MET A 87 27.76 4.11 -14.45
CA MET A 87 27.35 5.00 -15.55
C MET A 87 25.93 4.71 -16.06
N THR A 88 25.59 3.44 -16.31
CA THR A 88 24.30 3.10 -16.91
C THR A 88 23.14 3.28 -15.93
N TYR A 89 23.23 2.64 -14.77
CA TYR A 89 22.23 2.71 -13.69
C TYR A 89 22.67 3.61 -12.54
N GLY A 90 23.94 4.03 -12.51
CA GLY A 90 24.49 5.01 -11.60
C GLY A 90 24.77 6.35 -12.28
N THR A 91 25.43 7.21 -11.53
CA THR A 91 26.01 8.48 -12.01
C THR A 91 27.48 8.53 -11.62
N GLY A 92 28.27 9.42 -12.23
CA GLY A 92 29.68 9.61 -11.86
C GLY A 92 29.89 9.99 -10.36
N ARG A 93 28.83 10.31 -9.64
CA ARG A 93 28.85 10.71 -8.21
C ARG A 93 28.24 9.68 -7.29
N VAL A 94 27.27 8.90 -7.76
CA VAL A 94 26.49 7.94 -6.95
C VAL A 94 26.35 6.65 -7.72
N SER A 95 26.81 5.55 -7.13
CA SER A 95 26.67 4.21 -7.73
C SER A 95 25.23 3.71 -7.69
N ALA A 96 24.88 2.80 -8.62
CA ALA A 96 23.59 2.16 -8.66
C ALA A 96 23.24 1.41 -7.35
N TYR A 97 24.23 0.83 -6.68
CA TYR A 97 24.04 0.18 -5.38
C TYR A 97 23.50 1.15 -4.32
N LYS A 98 23.99 2.39 -4.31
CA LYS A 98 23.47 3.41 -3.39
C LYS A 98 22.07 3.89 -3.81
N LEU A 99 21.82 4.06 -5.11
CA LEU A 99 20.51 4.42 -5.62
C LEU A 99 19.46 3.36 -5.30
N ILE A 100 19.82 2.08 -5.41
CA ILE A 100 18.95 0.96 -5.02
C ILE A 100 18.67 0.99 -3.52
N GLU A 101 19.69 1.19 -2.67
CA GLU A 101 19.49 1.28 -1.22
C GLU A 101 18.54 2.42 -0.84
N ASP A 102 18.73 3.59 -1.45
CA ASP A 102 17.84 4.74 -1.20
C ASP A 102 16.42 4.45 -1.70
N ALA A 103 16.27 3.82 -2.88
CA ALA A 103 14.97 3.40 -3.41
C ALA A 103 14.27 2.37 -2.52
N LEU A 104 15.00 1.38 -2.01
CA LEU A 104 14.48 0.39 -1.06
C LEU A 104 13.93 1.04 0.20
N ASN A 105 14.58 2.11 0.66
CA ASN A 105 14.18 2.88 1.84
C ASN A 105 13.21 4.03 1.53
N LEU A 106 12.70 4.12 0.30
CA LEU A 106 11.80 5.20 -0.16
C LEU A 106 12.42 6.61 0.00
N LYS A 107 13.76 6.69 -0.04
CA LYS A 107 14.51 7.95 0.06
C LYS A 107 14.86 8.44 -1.34
N GLU A 108 14.74 9.74 -1.57
CA GLU A 108 15.30 10.38 -2.76
C GLU A 108 16.80 10.63 -2.55
N THR A 109 17.59 10.24 -3.55
CA THR A 109 19.04 10.44 -3.47
C THR A 109 19.37 11.90 -3.74
N LYS A 110 20.03 12.57 -2.78
CA LYS A 110 20.51 13.94 -2.89
C LYS A 110 22.01 13.97 -3.03
N VAL A 111 22.51 14.76 -3.98
CA VAL A 111 23.94 14.92 -4.25
C VAL A 111 24.39 16.30 -3.80
N PHE A 112 25.44 16.37 -3.02
CA PHE A 112 25.99 17.61 -2.48
C PHE A 112 27.41 17.85 -2.97
N ASP A 113 27.72 19.11 -3.27
CA ASP A 113 29.08 19.60 -3.53
C ASP A 113 29.63 20.22 -2.25
N GLN A 114 30.92 20.02 -2.03
CA GLN A 114 31.63 20.69 -0.94
C GLN A 114 32.34 21.94 -1.47
N ILE A 115 31.93 23.10 -0.99
CA ILE A 115 32.58 24.38 -1.30
C ILE A 115 33.47 24.74 -0.12
N ILE A 116 34.73 25.05 -0.44
CA ILE A 116 35.70 25.54 0.54
C ILE A 116 35.55 27.05 0.58
N ASN A 117 35.14 27.58 1.73
CA ASN A 117 35.03 29.02 1.95
C ASN A 117 36.42 29.67 2.12
N PRO A 118 36.53 31.01 1.99
CA PRO A 118 37.81 31.71 2.19
C PRO A 118 38.43 31.54 3.59
N ASP A 119 37.62 31.21 4.59
CA ASP A 119 38.03 30.93 5.96
C ASP A 119 38.53 29.49 6.19
N GLY A 120 38.56 28.68 5.11
CA GLY A 120 38.93 27.25 5.17
C GLY A 120 37.82 26.33 5.63
N SER A 121 36.63 26.83 5.97
CA SER A 121 35.47 26.00 6.32
C SER A 121 34.85 25.33 5.07
N LYS A 122 34.25 24.13 5.25
CA LYS A 122 33.60 23.40 4.17
C LYS A 122 32.08 23.53 4.32
N THR A 123 31.44 24.07 3.30
CA THR A 123 29.97 24.15 3.20
C THR A 123 29.45 23.13 2.19
N SER A 124 28.45 22.36 2.59
CA SER A 124 27.78 21.39 1.71
C SER A 124 26.61 22.06 1.00
N VAL A 125 26.66 22.13 -0.33
CA VAL A 125 25.63 22.77 -1.16
C VAL A 125 25.00 21.73 -2.06
N LEU A 126 23.64 21.72 -2.13
CA LEU A 126 22.89 20.78 -2.97
C LEU A 126 23.18 21.03 -4.46
N ASN A 127 23.69 20.00 -5.14
CA ASN A 127 23.84 20.01 -6.58
C ASN A 127 22.54 19.55 -7.23
N LYS A 128 21.73 20.50 -7.69
CA LYS A 128 20.41 20.23 -8.28
C LYS A 128 20.49 19.36 -9.53
N LYS A 129 21.49 19.58 -10.38
CA LYS A 129 21.67 18.84 -11.65
C LYS A 129 21.98 17.38 -11.39
N GLU A 130 22.96 17.11 -10.53
CA GLU A 130 23.34 15.74 -10.16
C GLU A 130 22.25 15.01 -9.36
N THR A 131 21.52 15.74 -8.51
CA THR A 131 20.36 15.20 -7.79
C THR A 131 19.24 14.80 -8.75
N MET A 132 18.94 15.62 -9.76
CA MET A 132 17.94 15.29 -10.77
C MET A 132 18.35 14.07 -11.60
N LEU A 133 19.62 13.99 -12.01
CA LEU A 133 20.14 12.85 -12.73
C LEU A 133 20.08 11.57 -11.89
N ALA A 134 20.46 11.63 -10.62
CA ALA A 134 20.33 10.51 -9.69
C ALA A 134 18.88 10.04 -9.53
N GLY A 135 17.93 10.98 -9.44
CA GLY A 135 16.50 10.69 -9.39
C GLY A 135 15.99 9.97 -10.65
N GLN A 136 16.40 10.41 -11.84
CA GLN A 136 16.06 9.73 -13.10
C GLN A 136 16.61 8.29 -13.15
N LYS A 137 17.84 8.08 -12.70
CA LYS A 137 18.43 6.74 -12.63
C LYS A 137 17.73 5.87 -11.59
N GLN A 138 17.29 6.45 -10.48
CA GLN A 138 16.51 5.75 -9.45
C GLN A 138 15.15 5.30 -9.99
N GLU A 139 14.45 6.12 -10.76
CA GLU A 139 13.19 5.72 -11.43
C GLU A 139 13.43 4.60 -12.46
N LEU A 140 14.49 4.69 -13.25
CA LEU A 140 14.86 3.63 -14.18
C LEU A 140 15.05 2.28 -13.45
N LEU A 141 15.76 2.28 -12.32
CA LEU A 141 15.95 1.06 -11.51
C LEU A 141 14.64 0.51 -10.95
N LYS A 142 13.70 1.38 -10.58
CA LYS A 142 12.36 0.97 -10.11
C LYS A 142 11.54 0.32 -11.23
N GLU A 143 11.63 0.84 -12.46
CA GLU A 143 10.96 0.26 -13.62
C GLU A 143 11.58 -1.09 -14.01
N GLU A 144 12.91 -1.17 -14.03
CA GLU A 144 13.62 -2.43 -14.28
C GLU A 144 13.22 -3.50 -13.25
N PHE A 145 13.09 -3.13 -11.99
CA PHE A 145 12.65 -4.06 -10.96
C PHE A 145 11.22 -4.59 -11.21
N LYS A 146 10.28 -3.72 -11.60
CA LYS A 146 8.92 -4.14 -11.93
C LYS A 146 8.88 -5.15 -13.07
N ASN A 147 9.68 -4.91 -14.10
CA ASN A 147 9.78 -5.80 -15.25
C ASN A 147 10.45 -7.13 -14.90
N TRP A 148 11.45 -7.07 -14.04
CA TRP A 148 12.28 -8.23 -13.68
C TRP A 148 11.57 -9.18 -12.70
N ILE A 149 10.82 -8.66 -11.73
CA ILE A 149 10.36 -9.43 -10.56
C ILE A 149 9.49 -10.63 -10.93
N PHE A 150 8.62 -10.50 -11.92
CA PHE A 150 7.74 -11.56 -12.40
C PHE A 150 8.20 -12.25 -13.70
N ASN A 151 9.39 -11.98 -14.18
CA ASN A 151 9.89 -12.56 -15.43
C ASN A 151 10.21 -14.05 -15.30
N ASP A 152 10.78 -14.46 -14.17
CA ASP A 152 11.07 -15.85 -13.85
C ASP A 152 9.82 -16.58 -13.35
N GLN A 153 9.50 -17.75 -13.93
CA GLN A 153 8.26 -18.49 -13.66
C GLN A 153 8.17 -18.99 -12.21
N GLU A 154 9.26 -19.52 -11.67
CA GLU A 154 9.28 -20.07 -10.31
C GLU A 154 9.13 -18.98 -9.27
N ARG A 155 9.90 -17.90 -9.42
CA ARG A 155 9.80 -16.72 -8.57
C ARG A 155 8.41 -16.10 -8.64
N ARG A 156 7.83 -15.94 -9.83
CA ARG A 156 6.47 -15.43 -10.04
C ARG A 156 5.46 -16.25 -9.26
N ASN A 157 5.42 -17.56 -9.45
CA ASN A 157 4.47 -18.43 -8.77
C ASN A 157 4.59 -18.33 -7.24
N ARG A 158 5.82 -18.31 -6.73
CA ARG A 158 6.09 -18.18 -5.30
C ARG A 158 5.61 -16.82 -4.76
N LEU A 159 5.95 -15.73 -5.44
CA LEU A 159 5.58 -14.38 -5.00
C LEU A 159 4.06 -14.12 -5.10
N VAL A 160 3.39 -14.61 -6.15
CA VAL A 160 1.94 -14.53 -6.29
C VAL A 160 1.25 -15.25 -5.14
N LYS A 161 1.71 -16.45 -4.80
CA LYS A 161 1.19 -17.21 -3.66
C LYS A 161 1.37 -16.46 -2.34
N VAL A 162 2.58 -15.97 -2.06
CA VAL A 162 2.89 -15.19 -0.84
C VAL A 162 2.03 -13.92 -0.75
N TYR A 163 1.82 -13.24 -1.87
CA TYR A 163 0.99 -12.04 -1.90
C TYR A 163 -0.47 -12.35 -1.59
N ASN A 164 -1.05 -13.35 -2.24
CA ASN A 164 -2.43 -13.75 -2.00
C ASN A 164 -2.64 -14.22 -0.54
N GLU A 165 -1.71 -14.99 0.01
CA GLU A 165 -1.79 -15.43 1.41
C GLU A 165 -1.70 -14.27 2.42
N LYS A 166 -0.85 -13.25 2.17
CA LYS A 166 -0.63 -12.16 3.12
C LYS A 166 -1.61 -10.99 2.97
N PHE A 167 -1.99 -10.66 1.74
CA PHE A 167 -2.71 -9.41 1.45
C PHE A 167 -4.08 -9.61 0.80
N ASN A 168 -4.35 -10.80 0.26
CA ASN A 168 -5.63 -11.12 -0.40
C ASN A 168 -6.38 -12.25 0.34
N SER A 169 -6.03 -12.53 1.59
CA SER A 169 -6.69 -13.55 2.41
C SER A 169 -7.90 -13.03 3.19
N ILE A 170 -8.13 -11.72 3.18
CA ILE A 170 -9.20 -11.08 3.94
C ILE A 170 -10.17 -10.42 2.97
N ARG A 171 -11.44 -10.81 3.04
CA ARG A 171 -12.53 -10.09 2.39
C ARG A 171 -13.19 -9.16 3.40
N ASN A 172 -13.18 -7.87 3.08
CA ASN A 172 -13.90 -6.90 3.89
C ASN A 172 -15.40 -7.18 3.85
N ARG A 173 -16.05 -7.10 5.01
CA ARG A 173 -17.50 -7.22 5.09
C ARG A 173 -18.15 -6.09 4.30
N GLU A 174 -18.99 -6.45 3.35
CA GLU A 174 -19.85 -5.53 2.63
C GLU A 174 -21.16 -5.35 3.42
N TYR A 175 -21.64 -4.13 3.48
CA TYR A 175 -22.87 -3.80 4.19
C TYR A 175 -23.90 -3.34 3.17
N ASN A 176 -25.05 -4.04 3.14
CA ASN A 176 -26.15 -3.70 2.27
C ASN A 176 -27.24 -3.00 3.10
N GLY A 177 -27.52 -1.74 2.77
CA GLY A 177 -28.52 -0.92 3.42
C GLY A 177 -29.87 -0.89 2.69
N SER A 178 -30.10 -1.75 1.69
CA SER A 178 -31.36 -1.77 0.92
C SER A 178 -32.60 -2.08 1.77
N ASN A 179 -32.42 -2.85 2.85
CA ASN A 179 -33.50 -3.27 3.75
C ASN A 179 -33.78 -2.25 4.87
N LEU A 180 -33.00 -1.15 4.94
CA LEU A 180 -33.17 -0.14 5.97
C LEU A 180 -34.32 0.78 5.59
N THR A 181 -35.23 1.00 6.54
CA THR A 181 -36.30 2.00 6.47
C THR A 181 -35.92 3.20 7.31
N PHE A 182 -36.13 4.40 6.78
CA PHE A 182 -35.77 5.65 7.43
C PHE A 182 -37.04 6.43 7.76
N GLU A 183 -37.53 6.26 8.99
CA GLU A 183 -38.66 7.04 9.48
C GLU A 183 -38.18 8.39 9.99
N GLY A 184 -38.96 9.46 9.74
CA GLY A 184 -38.61 10.82 10.12
C GLY A 184 -37.75 11.59 9.09
N MET A 185 -37.42 10.99 7.96
CA MET A 185 -36.89 11.77 6.83
C MET A 185 -38.00 12.57 6.15
N GLY A 186 -37.68 13.80 5.72
CA GLY A 186 -38.59 14.65 5.00
C GLY A 186 -39.12 14.00 3.70
N GLU A 187 -40.37 14.26 3.38
CA GLU A 187 -41.00 13.78 2.15
C GLU A 187 -40.17 14.24 0.92
N GLY A 188 -39.81 13.30 0.04
CA GLY A 188 -39.02 13.57 -1.17
C GLY A 188 -37.48 13.44 -1.04
N ILE A 189 -36.96 13.02 0.10
CA ILE A 189 -35.53 12.73 0.25
C ILE A 189 -35.29 11.21 0.08
N ASP A 190 -34.70 10.82 -1.06
CA ASP A 190 -34.23 9.46 -1.28
C ASP A 190 -32.72 9.38 -1.09
N LEU A 191 -32.33 8.43 -0.26
CA LEU A 191 -30.89 8.13 -0.07
C LEU A 191 -30.35 7.29 -1.21
N TYR A 192 -29.19 7.70 -1.73
CA TYR A 192 -28.44 6.87 -2.68
C TYR A 192 -27.99 5.56 -2.05
N GLU A 193 -27.74 4.55 -2.86
CA GLU A 193 -27.29 3.23 -2.42
C GLU A 193 -26.04 3.30 -1.52
N HIS A 194 -25.03 4.08 -1.92
CA HIS A 194 -23.81 4.26 -1.12
C HIS A 194 -24.07 4.91 0.25
N GLN A 195 -25.09 5.76 0.37
CA GLN A 195 -25.46 6.38 1.64
C GLN A 195 -26.19 5.37 2.54
N ARG A 196 -27.09 4.57 2.00
CA ARG A 196 -27.75 3.47 2.71
C ARG A 196 -26.75 2.43 3.20
N ASN A 197 -25.79 2.05 2.34
CA ASN A 197 -24.71 1.12 2.68
C ASN A 197 -23.77 1.69 3.78
N ALA A 198 -23.49 3.00 3.75
CA ALA A 198 -22.72 3.67 4.80
C ALA A 198 -23.46 3.62 6.15
N ILE A 199 -24.76 3.85 6.16
CA ILE A 199 -25.59 3.76 7.37
C ILE A 199 -25.60 2.30 7.88
N ALA A 200 -25.82 1.31 6.99
CA ALA A 200 -25.74 -0.10 7.37
C ALA A 200 -24.37 -0.46 7.98
N ARG A 201 -23.28 0.11 7.46
CA ARG A 201 -21.94 -0.09 8.00
C ARG A 201 -21.79 0.46 9.41
N ILE A 202 -22.34 1.64 9.69
CA ILE A 202 -22.33 2.23 11.03
C ILE A 202 -23.14 1.38 12.00
N LEU A 203 -24.33 0.95 11.57
CA LEU A 203 -25.26 0.14 12.39
C LEU A 203 -24.69 -1.23 12.77
N TYR A 204 -24.20 -1.96 11.77
CA TYR A 204 -23.78 -3.35 11.94
C TYR A 204 -22.27 -3.53 12.14
N GLY A 205 -21.47 -2.52 11.83
CA GLY A 205 -20.02 -2.57 11.88
C GLY A 205 -19.38 -1.85 13.07
N GLY A 206 -20.12 -1.01 13.78
CA GLY A 206 -19.61 -0.16 14.84
C GLY A 206 -18.80 1.04 14.32
N ASN A 207 -17.69 1.38 14.97
CA ASN A 207 -16.87 2.53 14.61
C ASN A 207 -16.44 2.48 13.14
N SER A 208 -16.82 3.48 12.35
CA SER A 208 -16.59 3.50 10.91
C SER A 208 -16.03 4.84 10.45
N LEU A 209 -15.02 4.78 9.55
CA LEU A 209 -14.52 5.93 8.81
C LEU A 209 -15.20 5.98 7.43
N LEU A 210 -15.94 7.05 7.14
CA LEU A 210 -16.58 7.27 5.84
C LEU A 210 -15.73 8.23 5.00
N ALA A 211 -14.82 7.68 4.20
CA ALA A 211 -13.92 8.44 3.33
C ALA A 211 -14.57 8.72 1.95
N HIS A 212 -15.78 9.25 1.93
CA HIS A 212 -16.46 9.60 0.69
C HIS A 212 -15.84 10.85 0.05
N VAL A 213 -15.82 10.91 -1.29
CA VAL A 213 -15.37 12.08 -2.05
C VAL A 213 -16.22 13.31 -1.76
N VAL A 214 -15.69 14.51 -2.05
CA VAL A 214 -16.42 15.76 -1.92
C VAL A 214 -17.64 15.73 -2.87
N GLY A 215 -18.80 16.15 -2.38
CA GLY A 215 -20.06 16.12 -3.17
C GLY A 215 -20.86 14.81 -3.09
N ALA A 216 -20.37 13.78 -2.43
CA ALA A 216 -21.10 12.49 -2.29
C ALA A 216 -22.29 12.53 -1.30
N GLY A 217 -22.72 13.72 -0.89
CA GLY A 217 -23.90 13.89 0.00
C GLY A 217 -23.66 13.39 1.43
N LYS A 218 -22.43 13.54 1.96
CA LYS A 218 -22.08 13.13 3.34
C LYS A 218 -22.99 13.75 4.40
N THR A 219 -23.52 14.94 4.15
CA THR A 219 -24.43 15.65 5.07
C THR A 219 -25.80 14.96 5.19
N CYS A 220 -26.21 14.22 4.14
CA CYS A 220 -27.42 13.41 4.16
C CYS A 220 -27.18 12.01 4.76
N THR A 221 -25.93 11.63 5.00
CA THR A 221 -25.59 10.48 5.83
C THR A 221 -25.56 10.99 7.26
N PRO A 222 -26.58 10.74 8.09
CA PRO A 222 -26.78 11.52 9.30
C PRO A 222 -25.60 11.38 10.25
N PRO A 223 -24.98 12.51 10.67
CA PRO A 223 -23.90 12.49 11.68
C PRO A 223 -24.41 12.10 13.08
N LYS A 224 -25.72 11.96 13.24
CA LYS A 224 -26.38 11.47 14.47
C LYS A 224 -27.52 10.56 14.11
N VAL A 225 -27.19 9.33 13.74
CA VAL A 225 -28.11 8.23 13.89
C VAL A 225 -28.16 7.91 15.38
N PHE A 226 -29.08 8.49 16.13
CA PHE A 226 -29.46 7.95 17.42
C PHE A 226 -30.16 6.63 17.13
N LEU A 227 -29.46 5.53 17.37
CA LEU A 227 -30.00 4.21 17.35
C LEU A 227 -30.81 4.03 18.64
N GLU A 228 -32.10 4.27 18.58
CA GLU A 228 -33.00 3.62 19.48
C GLU A 228 -33.26 2.22 18.91
N GLU A 229 -32.58 1.21 19.48
CA GLU A 229 -32.92 -0.18 19.22
C GLU A 229 -34.32 -0.46 19.79
N GLN A 230 -35.34 -0.30 18.99
CA GLN A 230 -36.64 -0.88 19.29
C GLN A 230 -36.70 -2.27 18.65
N HIS A 231 -36.45 -3.28 19.47
CA HIS A 231 -36.72 -4.67 19.14
C HIS A 231 -38.23 -4.92 19.18
N GLU A 232 -38.91 -4.71 18.08
CA GLU A 232 -40.21 -5.31 17.84
C GLU A 232 -40.15 -6.08 16.51
N ASN A 233 -40.37 -7.38 16.60
CA ASN A 233 -40.55 -8.31 15.47
C ASN A 233 -39.36 -8.53 14.51
N GLY A 234 -38.12 -8.48 14.97
CA GLY A 234 -36.96 -8.90 14.15
C GLY A 234 -36.59 -7.97 12.99
N GLN A 235 -37.17 -6.79 12.92
CA GLN A 235 -36.79 -5.74 11.96
C GLN A 235 -36.04 -4.63 12.69
N HIS A 236 -34.83 -4.33 12.21
CA HIS A 236 -34.07 -3.19 12.71
C HIS A 236 -34.64 -1.89 12.14
N ARG A 237 -35.16 -1.06 13.02
CA ARG A 237 -35.71 0.26 12.69
C ARG A 237 -34.69 1.32 13.05
N VAL A 238 -34.31 2.14 12.11
CA VAL A 238 -33.41 3.28 12.30
C VAL A 238 -34.23 4.54 12.39
N VAL A 239 -34.23 5.20 13.54
CA VAL A 239 -34.81 6.53 13.68
C VAL A 239 -33.73 7.56 13.44
N ALA A 240 -33.83 8.32 12.34
CA ALA A 240 -32.94 9.41 12.03
C ALA A 240 -33.53 10.73 12.58
N GLU A 241 -33.04 11.21 13.71
CA GLU A 241 -33.33 12.59 14.13
C GLU A 241 -32.44 13.57 13.35
N SER A 242 -33.07 14.38 12.52
CA SER A 242 -32.46 15.50 11.85
C SER A 242 -32.20 16.64 12.82
N LEU A 243 -30.93 16.97 13.10
CA LEU A 243 -30.54 18.24 13.75
C LEU A 243 -30.52 19.39 12.72
N ALA A 244 -31.55 19.54 11.94
CA ALA A 244 -31.85 20.79 11.22
C ALA A 244 -32.68 21.70 12.15
N GLY A 245 -32.06 22.24 13.21
CA GLY A 245 -32.81 23.05 14.18
C GLY A 245 -31.98 23.83 15.17
N VAL A 246 -30.64 23.91 15.01
CA VAL A 246 -29.81 24.75 15.90
C VAL A 246 -28.98 25.69 15.03
N GLY A 247 -29.62 26.68 14.45
CA GLY A 247 -28.97 27.68 13.61
C GLY A 247 -29.79 28.89 13.23
N GLU A 248 -30.87 29.17 13.95
CA GLU A 248 -31.59 30.46 13.82
C GLU A 248 -32.05 30.94 15.18
N SER A 249 -31.18 31.58 15.93
CA SER A 249 -31.54 32.68 16.84
C SER A 249 -30.28 33.25 17.46
N GLN A 250 -29.70 34.24 16.83
CA GLN A 250 -29.13 35.42 17.49
C GLN A 250 -28.57 36.38 16.43
N SER A 251 -29.45 37.16 15.86
CA SER A 251 -29.12 38.51 15.44
C SER A 251 -30.24 39.42 15.92
N LYS A 252 -30.04 40.04 17.05
CA LYS A 252 -30.54 41.32 17.43
C LYS A 252 -29.47 42.04 18.19
#